data_906b149d501ea1a8c5db28838dac5c5b
#
_entry.id   906b149d501ea1a8c5db28838dac5c5b
#
_cell.length_a   1.000
_cell.length_b   1.000
_cell.length_c   1.000
_cell.angle_alpha   90.00
_cell.angle_beta   90.00
_cell.angle_gamma   90.00
#
_symmetry.space_group_name_H-M   'P 1'
#
loop_
_entity.id
_entity.type
_entity.pdbx_description
1 polymer ?
#
loop_
_entity_poly.entity_id
_entity_poly.type
_entity_poly.pdbx_seq_one_letter_code
_entity_poly.pdbx_strand_id
1 'polypeptide(L)'
;MKIGKIDYETFSRFLLDRLGKKDKTVLVPPMTGVDAGVVDVGGGKVLVIAEDPIFTMPMLPLRTFGWFTVHIGASDVAVMGVKPRYMTYSLLLPPETSTKDLKTIVDSIHKTAVELGIAIVGGHTGYYPGLTAPMIGGITVFAFAKKGSYVTPAGARPGNGVILTKGPAIETSGLLSVLRERELAKKYPKSLIRKAKALCREITVVEDALVAMMAGGVTAMHDATEGGVIGGLFEIANASGVGMEVYENLMIYPDEVRMVCEAFAIDPVAAIAEGSLLITAGAAFVPKIIRRLERAGIPASVIGTVTKDPRKRTMRRRDGSVVPLAIPKQDPFWPAFFKGLSL
;
A
#
# COMPACT_ATOMS: atom_id res chain seq x y z
N MET A 1 -9.04 -8.67 -20.36
CA MET A 1 -8.13 -7.49 -20.37
C MET A 1 -7.18 -7.66 -19.18
N LYS A 2 -5.86 -7.43 -19.36
CA LYS A 2 -4.92 -7.41 -18.24
C LYS A 2 -5.00 -6.02 -17.59
N ILE A 3 -5.30 -5.96 -16.30
CA ILE A 3 -5.46 -4.71 -15.54
C ILE A 3 -4.72 -4.91 -14.21
N GLY A 4 -4.05 -3.86 -13.76
CA GLY A 4 -3.29 -3.86 -12.51
C GLY A 4 -1.81 -4.17 -12.70
N LYS A 5 -1.13 -4.58 -11.64
CA LYS A 5 0.30 -4.91 -11.65
C LYS A 5 0.59 -6.05 -12.64
N ILE A 6 1.75 -6.00 -13.27
CA ILE A 6 2.24 -7.09 -14.13
C ILE A 6 2.47 -8.32 -13.26
N ASP A 7 2.05 -9.50 -13.77
CA ASP A 7 2.26 -10.76 -13.05
C ASP A 7 3.74 -11.04 -12.75
N TYR A 8 3.97 -11.77 -11.67
CA TYR A 8 5.31 -12.06 -11.16
C TYR A 8 6.24 -12.70 -12.20
N GLU A 9 5.74 -13.62 -13.01
CA GLU A 9 6.53 -14.32 -14.04
C GLU A 9 7.00 -13.35 -15.13
N THR A 10 6.06 -12.52 -15.62
CA THR A 10 6.35 -11.48 -16.61
C THR A 10 7.33 -10.44 -16.06
N PHE A 11 7.11 -9.98 -14.81
CA PHE A 11 8.01 -9.04 -14.14
C PHE A 11 9.42 -9.61 -14.00
N SER A 12 9.54 -10.82 -13.46
CA SER A 12 10.84 -11.47 -13.25
C SER A 12 11.58 -11.69 -14.57
N ARG A 13 10.87 -12.15 -15.61
CA ARG A 13 11.47 -12.49 -16.89
C ARG A 13 11.92 -11.28 -17.72
N PHE A 14 11.18 -10.19 -17.66
CA PHE A 14 11.41 -9.07 -18.58
C PHE A 14 12.01 -7.83 -17.94
N LEU A 15 11.82 -7.62 -16.64
CA LEU A 15 12.28 -6.41 -15.96
C LEU A 15 13.52 -6.66 -15.09
N LEU A 16 13.54 -7.70 -14.25
CA LEU A 16 14.62 -7.88 -13.27
C LEU A 16 16.03 -8.07 -13.88
N ASP A 17 16.10 -8.58 -15.10
CA ASP A 17 17.37 -8.71 -15.84
C ASP A 17 17.77 -7.46 -16.63
N ARG A 18 16.97 -6.40 -16.60
CA ARG A 18 17.15 -5.17 -17.40
C ARG A 18 17.19 -3.90 -16.56
N LEU A 19 17.96 -3.95 -15.49
CA LEU A 19 18.08 -2.85 -14.52
C LEU A 19 19.20 -1.84 -14.84
N GLY A 20 19.65 -1.81 -16.09
CA GLY A 20 20.72 -0.91 -16.52
C GLY A 20 22.11 -1.34 -16.03
N LYS A 21 22.98 -0.38 -15.80
CA LYS A 21 24.35 -0.64 -15.30
C LYS A 21 24.28 -1.14 -13.85
N LYS A 22 24.92 -2.28 -13.58
CA LYS A 22 25.12 -2.74 -12.19
C LYS A 22 26.04 -1.77 -11.45
N ASP A 23 25.61 -1.31 -10.29
CA ASP A 23 26.38 -0.43 -9.43
C ASP A 23 26.39 -0.94 -8.00
N LYS A 24 27.57 -1.02 -7.40
CA LYS A 24 27.78 -1.52 -6.04
C LYS A 24 27.17 -0.64 -4.94
N THR A 25 26.82 0.59 -5.29
CA THR A 25 26.14 1.51 -4.36
C THR A 25 24.65 1.19 -4.22
N VAL A 26 24.05 0.43 -5.14
CA VAL A 26 22.67 -0.04 -5.03
C VAL A 26 22.63 -1.19 -4.02
N LEU A 27 22.16 -0.89 -2.80
CA LEU A 27 22.10 -1.86 -1.69
C LEU A 27 20.83 -2.71 -1.74
N VAL A 28 19.71 -2.12 -2.18
CA VAL A 28 18.43 -2.78 -2.39
C VAL A 28 17.97 -2.45 -3.80
N PRO A 29 18.19 -3.36 -4.76
CA PRO A 29 17.71 -3.20 -6.13
C PRO A 29 16.20 -3.51 -6.22
N PRO A 30 15.54 -3.17 -7.35
CA PRO A 30 14.18 -3.63 -7.63
C PRO A 30 14.07 -5.14 -7.49
N MET A 31 13.08 -5.59 -6.70
CA MET A 31 12.77 -6.98 -6.44
C MET A 31 11.26 -7.11 -6.21
N THR A 32 10.72 -8.29 -6.39
CA THR A 32 9.31 -8.54 -6.06
C THR A 32 9.04 -8.34 -4.57
N GLY A 33 8.01 -7.56 -4.25
CA GLY A 33 7.61 -7.28 -2.87
C GLY A 33 8.56 -6.32 -2.14
N VAL A 34 9.35 -5.53 -2.87
CA VAL A 34 10.20 -4.46 -2.30
C VAL A 34 9.73 -3.11 -2.84
N ASP A 35 9.24 -2.27 -1.95
CA ASP A 35 8.52 -1.05 -2.29
C ASP A 35 9.46 0.10 -2.67
N ALA A 36 10.67 0.14 -2.11
CA ALA A 36 11.63 1.21 -2.37
C ALA A 36 13.05 0.69 -2.57
N GLY A 37 13.77 1.33 -3.49
CA GLY A 37 15.19 1.14 -3.70
C GLY A 37 16.04 1.83 -2.62
N VAL A 38 17.23 1.27 -2.32
CA VAL A 38 18.19 1.87 -1.38
C VAL A 38 19.55 1.99 -2.04
N VAL A 39 20.09 3.22 -2.06
CA VAL A 39 21.40 3.54 -2.65
C VAL A 39 22.33 4.11 -1.57
N ASP A 40 23.54 3.57 -1.48
CA ASP A 40 24.60 4.15 -0.64
C ASP A 40 25.11 5.45 -1.27
N VAL A 41 24.97 6.55 -0.57
CA VAL A 41 25.42 7.89 -1.03
C VAL A 41 26.72 8.33 -0.35
N GLY A 42 27.37 7.42 0.36
CA GLY A 42 28.60 7.72 1.09
C GLY A 42 28.35 8.38 2.46
N GLY A 43 29.42 8.61 3.21
CA GLY A 43 29.35 9.27 4.53
C GLY A 43 28.45 8.56 5.55
N GLY A 44 28.26 7.24 5.43
CA GLY A 44 27.38 6.47 6.31
C GLY A 44 25.86 6.73 6.10
N LYS A 45 25.49 7.28 4.96
CA LYS A 45 24.10 7.59 4.58
C LYS A 45 23.65 6.78 3.37
N VAL A 46 22.34 6.60 3.29
CA VAL A 46 21.66 6.00 2.14
C VAL A 46 20.54 6.92 1.66
N LEU A 47 20.22 6.83 0.38
CA LEU A 47 19.01 7.34 -0.24
C LEU A 47 18.00 6.18 -0.29
N VAL A 48 16.79 6.38 0.24
CA VAL A 48 15.63 5.51 0.05
C VAL A 48 14.71 6.21 -0.94
N ILE A 49 14.29 5.52 -1.99
CA ILE A 49 13.57 6.11 -3.13
C ILE A 49 12.54 5.13 -3.68
N ALA A 50 11.33 5.62 -3.90
CA ALA A 50 10.21 4.87 -4.50
C ALA A 50 9.54 5.69 -5.59
N GLU A 51 8.84 5.02 -6.50
CA GLU A 51 8.06 5.64 -7.58
C GLU A 51 6.77 4.90 -7.87
N ASP A 52 5.65 5.64 -7.92
CA ASP A 52 4.34 5.11 -8.25
C ASP A 52 3.57 5.98 -9.23
N PRO A 53 2.73 5.39 -10.11
CA PRO A 53 1.69 6.11 -10.83
C PRO A 53 0.43 6.24 -9.96
N ILE A 54 -0.27 7.39 -10.05
CA ILE A 54 -1.55 7.58 -9.37
C ILE A 54 -2.63 7.92 -10.39
N PHE A 55 -3.71 7.16 -10.35
CA PHE A 55 -4.85 7.35 -11.25
C PHE A 55 -6.01 8.01 -10.51
N THR A 56 -6.68 8.95 -11.17
CA THR A 56 -8.01 9.35 -10.68
C THR A 56 -9.06 8.34 -11.12
N MET A 57 -10.17 8.30 -10.41
CA MET A 57 -11.31 7.45 -10.79
C MET A 57 -12.56 8.31 -10.97
N PRO A 58 -13.53 7.83 -11.77
CA PRO A 58 -14.83 8.47 -11.87
C PRO A 58 -15.44 8.70 -10.46
N MET A 59 -16.08 9.85 -10.28
CA MET A 59 -16.71 10.26 -9.01
C MET A 59 -15.78 10.49 -7.81
N LEU A 60 -14.49 10.21 -7.92
CA LEU A 60 -13.54 10.56 -6.87
C LEU A 60 -13.28 12.08 -6.89
N PRO A 61 -13.47 12.80 -5.77
CA PRO A 61 -13.16 14.23 -5.73
C PRO A 61 -11.69 14.50 -6.04
N LEU A 62 -11.40 15.50 -6.87
CA LEU A 62 -10.03 15.88 -7.25
C LEU A 62 -9.14 16.21 -6.04
N ARG A 63 -9.73 16.67 -4.93
CA ARG A 63 -9.00 16.84 -3.66
C ARG A 63 -8.52 15.49 -3.11
N THR A 64 -9.32 14.44 -3.23
CA THR A 64 -8.94 13.09 -2.79
C THR A 64 -7.83 12.55 -3.67
N PHE A 65 -7.90 12.77 -4.99
CA PHE A 65 -6.83 12.42 -5.92
C PHE A 65 -5.50 13.11 -5.54
N GLY A 66 -5.50 14.42 -5.27
CA GLY A 66 -4.30 15.12 -4.81
C GLY A 66 -3.77 14.62 -3.46
N TRP A 67 -4.65 14.22 -2.55
CA TRP A 67 -4.29 13.60 -1.27
C TRP A 67 -3.67 12.21 -1.49
N PHE A 68 -4.28 11.36 -2.31
CA PHE A 68 -3.74 10.05 -2.68
C PHE A 68 -2.35 10.15 -3.28
N THR A 69 -2.14 11.11 -4.19
CA THR A 69 -0.84 11.34 -4.82
C THR A 69 0.28 11.36 -3.79
N VAL A 70 0.11 12.12 -2.70
CA VAL A 70 1.19 12.27 -1.71
C VAL A 70 1.25 11.07 -0.77
N HIS A 71 0.11 10.55 -0.30
CA HIS A 71 0.09 9.48 0.69
C HIS A 71 0.54 8.13 0.13
N ILE A 72 0.08 7.75 -1.06
CA ILE A 72 0.47 6.49 -1.70
C ILE A 72 1.97 6.51 -1.98
N GLY A 73 2.48 7.52 -2.69
CA GLY A 73 3.91 7.61 -2.95
C GLY A 73 4.79 7.73 -1.69
N ALA A 74 4.25 8.29 -0.59
CA ALA A 74 4.97 8.39 0.67
C ALA A 74 4.97 7.07 1.46
N SER A 75 3.94 6.22 1.28
CA SER A 75 3.81 4.92 1.94
C SER A 75 5.01 4.03 1.67
N ASP A 76 5.46 3.91 0.43
CA ASP A 76 6.59 3.08 0.01
C ASP A 76 7.90 3.42 0.71
N VAL A 77 8.17 4.71 0.90
CA VAL A 77 9.35 5.14 1.65
C VAL A 77 9.16 4.91 3.15
N ALA A 78 7.94 5.10 3.65
CA ALA A 78 7.63 4.90 5.07
C ALA A 78 7.73 3.44 5.49
N VAL A 79 7.31 2.47 4.66
CA VAL A 79 7.43 1.02 4.97
C VAL A 79 8.88 0.55 5.03
N MET A 80 9.82 1.31 4.46
CA MET A 80 11.25 1.09 4.70
C MET A 80 11.72 1.61 6.07
N GLY A 81 10.80 2.12 6.91
CA GLY A 81 11.10 2.67 8.22
C GLY A 81 11.74 4.06 8.18
N VAL A 82 11.64 4.75 7.05
CA VAL A 82 12.26 6.07 6.83
C VAL A 82 11.17 7.12 6.60
N LYS A 83 11.26 8.24 7.30
CA LYS A 83 10.31 9.34 7.13
C LYS A 83 10.47 9.97 5.75
N PRO A 84 9.44 9.96 4.89
CA PRO A 84 9.44 10.63 3.59
C PRO A 84 9.78 12.12 3.74
N ARG A 85 10.58 12.68 2.82
CA ARG A 85 11.05 14.07 2.98
C ARG A 85 11.00 14.91 1.71
N TYR A 86 11.22 14.30 0.57
CA TYR A 86 11.26 14.99 -0.73
C TYR A 86 10.41 14.25 -1.74
N MET A 87 9.84 14.99 -2.68
CA MET A 87 9.12 14.39 -3.79
C MET A 87 9.23 15.19 -5.08
N THR A 88 9.09 14.51 -6.19
CA THR A 88 8.77 15.06 -7.51
C THR A 88 7.54 14.33 -8.06
N TYR A 89 6.80 14.95 -8.97
CA TYR A 89 5.68 14.27 -9.64
C TYR A 89 5.45 14.80 -11.05
N SER A 90 4.89 13.96 -11.92
CA SER A 90 4.45 14.33 -13.26
C SER A 90 2.94 14.32 -13.35
N LEU A 91 2.32 15.50 -13.36
CA LEU A 91 0.87 15.68 -13.50
C LEU A 91 0.49 15.80 -14.98
N LEU A 92 -0.19 14.79 -15.49
CA LEU A 92 -0.64 14.69 -16.87
C LEU A 92 -2.15 14.97 -16.92
N LEU A 93 -2.55 15.92 -17.73
CA LEU A 93 -3.91 16.45 -17.77
C LEU A 93 -4.55 16.27 -19.14
N PRO A 94 -5.83 15.91 -19.23
CA PRO A 94 -6.63 16.09 -20.44
C PRO A 94 -6.60 17.55 -20.90
N PRO A 95 -6.64 17.82 -22.23
CA PRO A 95 -6.66 19.19 -22.75
C PRO A 95 -7.82 20.06 -22.21
N GLU A 96 -8.94 19.42 -21.86
CA GLU A 96 -10.16 20.08 -21.38
C GLU A 96 -10.14 20.37 -19.88
N THR A 97 -9.07 20.03 -19.17
CA THR A 97 -8.97 20.27 -17.72
C THR A 97 -9.02 21.75 -17.41
N SER A 98 -10.01 22.17 -16.63
CA SER A 98 -10.15 23.58 -16.24
C SER A 98 -9.03 24.04 -15.31
N THR A 99 -8.71 25.34 -15.34
CA THR A 99 -7.76 25.95 -14.38
C THR A 99 -8.22 25.75 -12.92
N LYS A 100 -9.55 25.70 -12.68
CA LYS A 100 -10.11 25.43 -11.36
C LYS A 100 -9.79 24.01 -10.89
N ASP A 101 -9.90 23.02 -11.79
CA ASP A 101 -9.60 21.62 -11.47
C ASP A 101 -8.12 21.42 -11.24
N LEU A 102 -7.27 21.98 -12.12
CA LEU A 102 -5.82 22.01 -11.92
C LEU A 102 -5.47 22.60 -10.56
N LYS A 103 -6.01 23.79 -10.23
CA LYS A 103 -5.78 24.43 -8.93
C LYS A 103 -6.21 23.54 -7.77
N THR A 104 -7.37 22.87 -7.88
CA THR A 104 -7.88 21.96 -6.84
C THR A 104 -6.94 20.79 -6.58
N ILE A 105 -6.37 20.20 -7.63
CA ILE A 105 -5.39 19.10 -7.53
C ILE A 105 -4.11 19.60 -6.86
N VAL A 106 -3.54 20.67 -7.39
CA VAL A 106 -2.23 21.20 -6.91
C VAL A 106 -2.33 21.72 -5.48
N ASP A 107 -3.41 22.43 -5.11
CA ASP A 107 -3.65 22.88 -3.73
C ASP A 107 -3.74 21.67 -2.75
N SER A 108 -4.37 20.58 -3.19
CA SER A 108 -4.47 19.38 -2.36
C SER A 108 -3.12 18.68 -2.21
N ILE A 109 -2.36 18.52 -3.28
CA ILE A 109 -0.99 17.98 -3.24
C ILE A 109 -0.12 18.83 -2.30
N HIS A 110 -0.12 20.16 -2.50
CA HIS A 110 0.64 21.08 -1.66
C HIS A 110 0.30 20.94 -0.18
N LYS A 111 -0.99 21.04 0.16
CA LYS A 111 -1.46 20.94 1.55
C LYS A 111 -1.04 19.63 2.20
N THR A 112 -1.23 18.51 1.50
CA THR A 112 -0.89 17.18 2.00
C THR A 112 0.63 17.00 2.17
N ALA A 113 1.43 17.51 1.23
CA ALA A 113 2.89 17.52 1.35
C ALA A 113 3.36 18.32 2.57
N VAL A 114 2.76 19.48 2.83
CA VAL A 114 3.03 20.30 4.03
C VAL A 114 2.68 19.53 5.30
N GLU A 115 1.50 18.89 5.36
CA GLU A 115 1.04 18.08 6.51
C GLU A 115 2.00 16.95 6.85
N LEU A 116 2.56 16.26 5.84
CA LEU A 116 3.54 15.19 6.01
C LEU A 116 4.98 15.69 6.18
N GLY A 117 5.23 17.00 6.01
CA GLY A 117 6.56 17.60 6.06
C GLY A 117 7.45 17.21 4.87
N ILE A 118 6.84 17.02 3.68
CA ILE A 118 7.50 16.66 2.43
C ILE A 118 7.70 17.92 1.58
N ALA A 119 8.92 18.15 1.11
CA ALA A 119 9.23 19.23 0.16
C ALA A 119 9.10 18.74 -1.28
N ILE A 120 8.34 19.48 -2.10
CA ILE A 120 8.27 19.25 -3.54
C ILE A 120 9.50 19.92 -4.18
N VAL A 121 10.38 19.13 -4.78
CA VAL A 121 11.67 19.61 -5.29
C VAL A 121 11.77 19.64 -6.83
N GLY A 122 10.72 19.22 -7.52
CA GLY A 122 10.65 19.23 -8.98
C GLY A 122 9.41 18.56 -9.50
N GLY A 123 9.35 18.32 -10.80
CA GLY A 123 8.26 17.62 -11.46
C GLY A 123 7.94 18.17 -12.83
N HIS A 124 6.85 17.70 -13.41
CA HIS A 124 6.32 18.15 -14.70
C HIS A 124 4.80 18.29 -14.63
N THR A 125 4.25 19.27 -15.35
CA THR A 125 2.79 19.44 -15.48
C THR A 125 2.48 19.86 -16.92
N GLY A 126 1.56 19.15 -17.58
CA GLY A 126 1.21 19.45 -18.96
C GLY A 126 -0.13 18.84 -19.39
N TYR A 127 -0.61 19.33 -20.53
CA TYR A 127 -1.82 18.84 -21.18
C TYR A 127 -1.45 17.86 -22.30
N TYR A 128 -2.10 16.70 -22.34
CA TYR A 128 -1.78 15.63 -23.28
C TYR A 128 -3.02 15.06 -23.93
N PRO A 129 -3.03 14.93 -25.28
CA PRO A 129 -4.15 14.32 -25.98
C PRO A 129 -4.23 12.82 -25.64
N GLY A 130 -5.45 12.28 -25.69
CA GLY A 130 -5.71 10.86 -25.40
C GLY A 130 -5.91 10.51 -23.92
N LEU A 131 -5.71 11.45 -23.01
CA LEU A 131 -6.11 11.29 -21.62
C LEU A 131 -7.58 11.63 -21.44
N THR A 132 -8.30 10.80 -20.69
CA THR A 132 -9.72 11.00 -20.36
C THR A 132 -9.91 11.56 -18.93
N ALA A 133 -8.86 11.52 -18.12
CA ALA A 133 -8.87 12.02 -16.75
C ALA A 133 -7.45 12.44 -16.32
N PRO A 134 -7.30 13.32 -15.33
CA PRO A 134 -6.00 13.64 -14.72
C PRO A 134 -5.33 12.38 -14.16
N MET A 135 -4.01 12.27 -14.34
CA MET A 135 -3.22 11.21 -13.72
C MET A 135 -1.84 11.74 -13.29
N ILE A 136 -1.26 11.10 -12.29
CA ILE A 136 0.16 11.22 -12.01
C ILE A 136 0.85 10.09 -12.78
N GLY A 137 1.67 10.46 -13.76
CA GLY A 137 2.44 9.50 -14.56
C GLY A 137 3.57 8.85 -13.76
N GLY A 138 4.06 9.54 -12.75
CA GLY A 138 4.97 9.06 -11.73
C GLY A 138 5.08 10.07 -10.61
N ILE A 139 5.07 9.60 -9.36
CA ILE A 139 5.50 10.35 -8.18
C ILE A 139 6.71 9.66 -7.58
N THR A 140 7.85 10.34 -7.59
CA THR A 140 9.05 9.87 -6.91
C THR A 140 9.10 10.47 -5.52
N VAL A 141 9.08 9.65 -4.48
CA VAL A 141 9.29 10.07 -3.08
C VAL A 141 10.62 9.53 -2.60
N PHE A 142 11.38 10.36 -1.86
CA PHE A 142 12.67 9.93 -1.36
C PHE A 142 13.05 10.61 -0.04
N ALA A 143 13.97 9.97 0.66
CA ALA A 143 14.56 10.51 1.88
C ALA A 143 15.97 9.96 2.08
N PHE A 144 16.77 10.67 2.88
CA PHE A 144 18.07 10.19 3.34
C PHE A 144 17.94 9.59 4.74
N ALA A 145 18.62 8.46 4.96
CA ALA A 145 18.67 7.78 6.23
C ALA A 145 20.12 7.42 6.58
N LYS A 146 20.36 7.07 7.84
CA LYS A 146 21.61 6.44 8.26
C LYS A 146 21.69 5.03 7.68
N LYS A 147 22.82 4.61 7.16
CA LYS A 147 23.04 3.24 6.68
C LYS A 147 22.72 2.23 7.79
N GLY A 148 21.88 1.25 7.51
CA GLY A 148 21.43 0.24 8.47
C GLY A 148 20.28 0.68 9.39
N SER A 149 19.71 1.89 9.24
CA SER A 149 18.54 2.34 10.03
C SER A 149 17.21 2.20 9.28
N TYR A 150 17.16 1.38 8.25
CA TYR A 150 15.97 1.04 7.50
C TYR A 150 15.66 -0.44 7.59
N VAL A 151 14.44 -0.82 7.27
CA VAL A 151 13.99 -2.21 7.12
C VAL A 151 13.62 -2.46 5.66
N THR A 152 13.50 -3.73 5.30
CA THR A 152 13.01 -4.16 3.98
C THR A 152 12.05 -5.32 4.17
N PRO A 153 11.17 -5.63 3.21
CA PRO A 153 10.35 -6.84 3.27
C PRO A 153 11.14 -8.14 3.44
N ALA A 154 12.42 -8.15 3.08
CA ALA A 154 13.32 -9.32 3.25
C ALA A 154 13.88 -9.50 4.67
N GLY A 155 13.43 -8.72 5.65
CA GLY A 155 13.98 -8.75 7.02
C GLY A 155 13.26 -9.67 8.00
N ALA A 156 12.19 -10.36 7.62
CA ALA A 156 11.44 -11.24 8.52
C ALA A 156 12.28 -12.45 8.97
N ARG A 157 12.13 -12.83 10.24
CA ARG A 157 12.91 -13.93 10.85
C ARG A 157 11.99 -14.92 11.56
N PRO A 158 12.33 -16.24 11.57
CA PRO A 158 11.59 -17.22 12.35
C PRO A 158 11.41 -16.78 13.80
N GLY A 159 10.18 -16.93 14.34
CA GLY A 159 9.79 -16.47 15.67
C GLY A 159 9.31 -15.01 15.75
N ASN A 160 9.35 -14.26 14.63
CA ASN A 160 8.72 -12.95 14.61
C ASN A 160 7.18 -13.07 14.65
N GLY A 161 6.52 -12.19 15.39
CA GLY A 161 5.09 -11.98 15.27
C GLY A 161 4.76 -11.21 13.99
N VAL A 162 3.60 -11.51 13.39
CA VAL A 162 3.04 -10.83 12.21
C VAL A 162 1.89 -9.95 12.67
N ILE A 163 1.95 -8.66 12.37
CA ILE A 163 0.95 -7.65 12.75
C ILE A 163 0.32 -7.08 11.47
N LEU A 164 -0.98 -6.84 11.50
CA LEU A 164 -1.74 -6.13 10.47
C LEU A 164 -2.40 -4.90 11.09
N THR A 165 -2.24 -3.72 10.47
CA THR A 165 -2.97 -2.52 10.87
C THR A 165 -4.27 -2.38 10.09
N LYS A 166 -5.28 -1.75 10.69
CA LYS A 166 -6.61 -1.38 10.13
C LYS A 166 -7.46 -2.53 9.57
N GLY A 167 -6.86 -3.62 9.15
CA GLY A 167 -7.54 -4.77 8.56
C GLY A 167 -7.42 -4.84 7.03
N PRO A 168 -8.00 -5.88 6.37
CA PRO A 168 -7.90 -6.05 4.93
C PRO A 168 -8.86 -5.14 4.15
N ALA A 169 -8.64 -4.99 2.83
CA ALA A 169 -9.52 -4.35 1.86
C ALA A 169 -9.94 -2.90 2.21
N ILE A 170 -9.06 -2.13 2.88
CA ILE A 170 -9.33 -0.73 3.23
C ILE A 170 -9.57 0.10 1.97
N GLU A 171 -8.64 0.05 1.01
CA GLU A 171 -8.75 0.76 -0.26
C GLU A 171 -9.97 0.28 -1.07
N THR A 172 -10.11 -1.02 -1.28
CA THR A 172 -11.27 -1.62 -1.96
C THR A 172 -12.58 -1.06 -1.42
N SER A 173 -12.73 -1.05 -0.10
CA SER A 173 -13.97 -0.63 0.56
C SER A 173 -14.20 0.87 0.43
N GLY A 174 -13.16 1.66 0.61
CA GLY A 174 -13.23 3.11 0.41
C GLY A 174 -13.65 3.47 -1.02
N LEU A 175 -12.93 2.97 -2.00
CA LEU A 175 -13.13 3.29 -3.41
C LEU A 175 -14.48 2.79 -3.95
N LEU A 176 -14.85 1.53 -3.70
CA LEU A 176 -16.14 0.99 -4.15
C LEU A 176 -17.32 1.67 -3.47
N SER A 177 -17.18 2.12 -2.22
CA SER A 177 -18.25 2.86 -1.55
C SER A 177 -18.53 4.23 -2.18
N VAL A 178 -17.52 4.87 -2.77
CA VAL A 178 -17.68 6.10 -3.55
C VAL A 178 -18.28 5.78 -4.92
N LEU A 179 -17.69 4.84 -5.64
CA LEU A 179 -18.05 4.49 -7.01
C LEU A 179 -19.45 3.85 -7.11
N ARG A 180 -19.82 3.02 -6.12
CA ARG A 180 -21.04 2.20 -6.09
C ARG A 180 -22.05 2.64 -5.03
N GLU A 181 -21.97 3.89 -4.58
CA GLU A 181 -22.86 4.41 -3.53
C GLU A 181 -24.34 4.14 -3.79
N ARG A 182 -24.80 4.31 -5.03
CA ARG A 182 -26.21 4.07 -5.42
C ARG A 182 -26.63 2.61 -5.29
N GLU A 183 -25.72 1.67 -5.53
CA GLU A 183 -25.99 0.23 -5.38
C GLU A 183 -26.05 -0.14 -3.90
N LEU A 184 -25.08 0.33 -3.11
CA LEU A 184 -25.04 0.11 -1.67
C LEU A 184 -26.26 0.71 -0.95
N ALA A 185 -26.71 1.90 -1.35
CA ALA A 185 -27.84 2.60 -0.76
C ALA A 185 -29.19 1.87 -0.91
N LYS A 186 -29.28 0.89 -1.82
CA LYS A 186 -30.47 0.02 -1.96
C LYS A 186 -30.60 -1.02 -0.84
N LYS A 187 -29.50 -1.37 -0.17
CA LYS A 187 -29.44 -2.49 0.78
C LYS A 187 -28.95 -2.12 2.16
N TYR A 188 -28.19 -1.05 2.31
CA TYR A 188 -27.48 -0.73 3.53
C TYR A 188 -27.77 0.68 4.03
N PRO A 189 -27.68 0.92 5.34
CA PRO A 189 -27.96 2.25 5.91
C PRO A 189 -26.91 3.27 5.50
N LYS A 190 -27.36 4.52 5.26
CA LYS A 190 -26.51 5.64 4.86
C LYS A 190 -25.34 5.90 5.83
N SER A 191 -25.53 5.65 7.12
CA SER A 191 -24.48 5.80 8.14
C SER A 191 -23.30 4.87 7.89
N LEU A 192 -23.57 3.61 7.52
CA LEU A 192 -22.52 2.61 7.24
C LEU A 192 -21.80 2.91 5.91
N ILE A 193 -22.56 3.34 4.88
CA ILE A 193 -21.96 3.77 3.60
C ILE A 193 -21.03 4.99 3.81
N ARG A 194 -21.43 5.93 4.67
CA ARG A 194 -20.58 7.08 5.00
C ARG A 194 -19.29 6.66 5.70
N LYS A 195 -19.35 5.69 6.61
CA LYS A 195 -18.14 5.12 7.24
C LYS A 195 -17.24 4.47 6.19
N ALA A 196 -17.80 3.67 5.28
CA ALA A 196 -17.04 3.05 4.19
C ALA A 196 -16.36 4.10 3.30
N LYS A 197 -17.06 5.19 2.93
CA LYS A 197 -16.46 6.30 2.17
C LYS A 197 -15.34 7.02 2.94
N ALA A 198 -15.41 7.06 4.25
CA ALA A 198 -14.37 7.66 5.09
C ALA A 198 -13.06 6.86 5.03
N LEU A 199 -13.11 5.55 4.72
CA LEU A 199 -11.91 4.72 4.53
C LEU A 199 -10.98 5.25 3.42
N CYS A 200 -11.47 6.07 2.48
CA CYS A 200 -10.59 6.77 1.54
C CYS A 200 -9.52 7.64 2.25
N ARG A 201 -9.72 8.03 3.51
CA ARG A 201 -8.73 8.78 4.30
C ARG A 201 -7.78 7.87 5.08
N GLU A 202 -8.06 6.57 5.09
CA GLU A 202 -7.21 5.54 5.69
C GLU A 202 -6.25 4.87 4.66
N ILE A 203 -6.32 5.28 3.37
CA ILE A 203 -5.45 4.80 2.30
C ILE A 203 -4.06 5.46 2.44
N THR A 204 -3.35 5.06 3.47
CA THR A 204 -2.00 5.51 3.83
C THR A 204 -1.44 4.63 4.93
N VAL A 205 -0.16 4.37 4.93
CA VAL A 205 0.55 3.64 6.01
C VAL A 205 1.72 4.43 6.58
N VAL A 206 1.82 5.72 6.23
CA VAL A 206 2.95 6.57 6.64
C VAL A 206 3.07 6.66 8.15
N GLU A 207 1.98 6.95 8.86
CA GLU A 207 1.99 7.05 10.32
C GLU A 207 2.15 5.67 10.95
N ASP A 208 1.45 4.66 10.45
CA ASP A 208 1.55 3.26 10.90
C ASP A 208 3.00 2.78 10.95
N ALA A 209 3.73 2.95 9.85
CA ALA A 209 5.11 2.52 9.71
C ALA A 209 6.06 3.28 10.65
N LEU A 210 5.93 4.60 10.72
CA LEU A 210 6.80 5.42 11.57
C LEU A 210 6.55 5.17 13.06
N VAL A 211 5.29 5.00 13.47
CA VAL A 211 4.92 4.65 14.86
C VAL A 211 5.45 3.28 15.25
N ALA A 212 5.34 2.28 14.34
CA ALA A 212 5.89 0.95 14.56
C ALA A 212 7.42 0.99 14.72
N MET A 213 8.12 1.71 13.84
CA MET A 213 9.58 1.85 13.93
C MET A 213 10.03 2.51 15.24
N MET A 214 9.31 3.53 15.72
CA MET A 214 9.62 4.15 17.02
C MET A 214 9.45 3.21 18.21
N ALA A 215 8.66 2.14 18.07
CA ALA A 215 8.55 1.11 19.10
C ALA A 215 9.82 0.24 19.20
N GLY A 216 10.56 0.10 18.11
CA GLY A 216 11.72 -0.77 17.96
C GLY A 216 11.34 -2.23 17.71
N GLY A 217 12.32 -3.03 17.30
CA GLY A 217 12.16 -4.48 17.08
C GLY A 217 11.43 -4.87 15.80
N VAL A 218 11.04 -3.92 14.95
CA VAL A 218 10.53 -4.16 13.59
C VAL A 218 11.64 -4.79 12.77
N THR A 219 11.30 -5.85 12.03
CA THR A 219 12.25 -6.58 11.17
C THR A 219 11.93 -6.44 9.69
N ALA A 220 10.64 -6.41 9.34
CA ALA A 220 10.17 -6.09 7.99
C ALA A 220 8.83 -5.37 8.05
N MET A 221 8.56 -4.55 7.04
CA MET A 221 7.24 -3.96 6.76
C MET A 221 6.96 -4.03 5.26
N HIS A 222 5.67 -4.02 4.92
CA HIS A 222 5.16 -3.97 3.56
C HIS A 222 3.71 -3.52 3.60
N ASP A 223 3.29 -2.65 2.73
CA ASP A 223 1.89 -2.29 2.58
C ASP A 223 1.16 -3.34 1.71
N ALA A 224 -0.07 -3.60 2.08
CA ALA A 224 -0.88 -4.58 1.36
C ALA A 224 -1.60 -3.91 0.20
N THR A 225 -0.94 -3.76 -0.93
CA THR A 225 -1.50 -3.17 -2.16
C THR A 225 -2.28 -4.20 -2.98
N GLU A 226 -2.09 -4.26 -4.29
CA GLU A 226 -2.76 -5.21 -5.19
C GLU A 226 -2.40 -6.65 -4.84
N GLY A 227 -3.42 -7.52 -4.81
CA GLY A 227 -3.33 -8.87 -4.27
C GLY A 227 -3.63 -8.95 -2.77
N GLY A 228 -3.84 -7.80 -2.13
CA GLY A 228 -4.31 -7.67 -0.76
C GLY A 228 -3.36 -8.21 0.30
N VAL A 229 -3.89 -8.44 1.48
CA VAL A 229 -3.13 -8.94 2.63
C VAL A 229 -2.47 -10.30 2.35
N ILE A 230 -3.13 -11.20 1.63
CA ILE A 230 -2.57 -12.54 1.33
C ILE A 230 -1.36 -12.44 0.38
N GLY A 231 -1.43 -11.51 -0.59
CA GLY A 231 -0.31 -11.19 -1.49
C GLY A 231 0.87 -10.60 -0.75
N GLY A 232 0.67 -9.55 0.05
CA GLY A 232 1.74 -8.92 0.83
C GLY A 232 2.40 -9.86 1.84
N LEU A 233 1.64 -10.74 2.48
CA LEU A 233 2.20 -11.79 3.36
C LEU A 233 3.09 -12.76 2.58
N PHE A 234 2.66 -13.16 1.37
CA PHE A 234 3.49 -13.98 0.49
C PHE A 234 4.79 -13.26 0.11
N GLU A 235 4.71 -11.99 -0.24
CA GLU A 235 5.85 -11.18 -0.67
C GLU A 235 6.89 -11.04 0.46
N ILE A 236 6.47 -10.72 1.69
CA ILE A 236 7.37 -10.72 2.87
C ILE A 236 8.01 -12.09 3.08
N ALA A 237 7.21 -13.15 3.10
CA ALA A 237 7.72 -14.50 3.35
C ALA A 237 8.66 -14.97 2.25
N ASN A 238 8.40 -14.59 0.99
CA ASN A 238 9.22 -14.92 -0.16
C ASN A 238 10.54 -14.15 -0.17
N ALA A 239 10.50 -12.84 0.02
CA ALA A 239 11.68 -11.99 0.07
C ALA A 239 12.62 -12.37 1.22
N SER A 240 12.05 -12.80 2.36
CA SER A 240 12.82 -13.23 3.54
C SER A 240 13.27 -14.70 3.51
N GLY A 241 12.79 -15.52 2.56
CA GLY A 241 13.12 -16.95 2.50
C GLY A 241 12.60 -17.76 3.68
N VAL A 242 11.45 -17.38 4.27
CA VAL A 242 10.87 -17.98 5.49
C VAL A 242 9.49 -18.56 5.25
N GLY A 243 9.01 -19.37 6.20
CA GLY A 243 7.62 -19.78 6.30
C GLY A 243 6.79 -18.76 7.09
N MET A 244 5.46 -18.88 7.01
CA MET A 244 4.55 -18.03 7.75
C MET A 244 3.22 -18.73 7.99
N GLU A 245 2.72 -18.66 9.21
CA GLU A 245 1.40 -19.16 9.59
C GLU A 245 0.53 -17.99 10.06
N VAL A 246 -0.59 -17.77 9.38
CA VAL A 246 -1.49 -16.63 9.61
C VAL A 246 -2.91 -17.13 9.84
N TYR A 247 -3.66 -16.40 10.65
CA TYR A 247 -5.02 -16.72 11.06
C TYR A 247 -5.97 -15.57 10.74
N GLU A 248 -6.87 -15.77 9.79
CA GLU A 248 -7.81 -14.74 9.36
C GLU A 248 -8.76 -14.28 10.48
N ASN A 249 -9.13 -15.19 11.39
CA ASN A 249 -10.01 -14.86 12.53
C ASN A 249 -9.38 -13.91 13.55
N LEU A 250 -8.05 -13.69 13.48
CA LEU A 250 -7.34 -12.71 14.30
C LEU A 250 -7.25 -11.32 13.65
N MET A 251 -7.65 -11.17 12.40
CA MET A 251 -7.67 -9.89 11.70
C MET A 251 -8.85 -9.03 12.17
N ILE A 252 -8.61 -7.74 12.31
CA ILE A 252 -9.67 -6.74 12.51
C ILE A 252 -10.44 -6.59 11.19
N TYR A 253 -11.76 -6.60 11.27
CA TYR A 253 -12.65 -6.38 10.14
C TYR A 253 -13.68 -5.33 10.50
N PRO A 254 -13.50 -4.08 10.09
CA PRO A 254 -14.54 -3.06 10.25
C PRO A 254 -15.85 -3.47 9.59
N ASP A 255 -16.97 -3.12 10.18
CA ASP A 255 -18.31 -3.48 9.65
C ASP A 255 -18.55 -2.92 8.25
N GLU A 256 -18.02 -1.74 7.96
CA GLU A 256 -18.05 -1.10 6.64
C GLU A 256 -17.25 -1.87 5.59
N VAL A 257 -16.13 -2.50 5.97
CA VAL A 257 -15.36 -3.38 5.07
C VAL A 257 -16.16 -4.65 4.78
N ARG A 258 -16.72 -5.29 5.82
CA ARG A 258 -17.59 -6.48 5.65
C ARG A 258 -18.74 -6.18 4.70
N MET A 259 -19.44 -5.07 4.94
CA MET A 259 -20.57 -4.64 4.12
C MET A 259 -20.20 -4.52 2.63
N VAL A 260 -19.10 -3.85 2.31
CA VAL A 260 -18.71 -3.63 0.92
C VAL A 260 -18.27 -4.95 0.28
N CYS A 261 -17.45 -5.74 0.95
CA CYS A 261 -16.97 -7.02 0.42
C CYS A 261 -18.12 -8.01 0.19
N GLU A 262 -19.09 -8.10 1.11
CA GLU A 262 -20.29 -8.91 0.93
C GLU A 262 -21.16 -8.41 -0.23
N ALA A 263 -21.37 -7.10 -0.35
CA ALA A 263 -22.20 -6.51 -1.41
C ALA A 263 -21.70 -6.85 -2.81
N PHE A 264 -20.38 -6.98 -2.99
CA PHE A 264 -19.75 -7.22 -4.28
C PHE A 264 -19.12 -8.61 -4.42
N ALA A 265 -19.36 -9.52 -3.46
CA ALA A 265 -18.80 -10.88 -3.41
C ALA A 265 -17.26 -10.90 -3.54
N ILE A 266 -16.58 -9.99 -2.83
CA ILE A 266 -15.13 -9.83 -2.81
C ILE A 266 -14.55 -10.59 -1.62
N ASP A 267 -13.48 -11.37 -1.85
CA ASP A 267 -12.65 -11.90 -0.77
C ASP A 267 -11.78 -10.76 -0.21
N PRO A 268 -12.02 -10.30 1.03
CA PRO A 268 -11.34 -9.13 1.55
C PRO A 268 -9.83 -9.31 1.73
N VAL A 269 -9.35 -10.54 1.97
CA VAL A 269 -7.90 -10.77 2.15
C VAL A 269 -7.13 -10.77 0.85
N ALA A 270 -7.82 -10.90 -0.29
CA ALA A 270 -7.24 -10.97 -1.62
C ALA A 270 -7.39 -9.65 -2.42
N ALA A 271 -8.19 -8.71 -1.92
CA ALA A 271 -8.49 -7.46 -2.60
C ALA A 271 -7.53 -6.35 -2.21
N ILE A 272 -7.21 -5.48 -3.17
CA ILE A 272 -6.32 -4.31 -2.98
C ILE A 272 -6.61 -3.58 -1.68
N ALA A 273 -5.58 -3.31 -0.90
CA ALA A 273 -5.72 -2.91 0.50
C ALA A 273 -4.71 -1.81 0.92
N GLU A 274 -4.33 -0.91 -0.01
CA GLU A 274 -3.53 0.27 0.38
C GLU A 274 -4.12 0.93 1.63
N GLY A 275 -3.25 1.27 2.59
CA GLY A 275 -3.66 1.68 3.93
C GLY A 275 -3.56 0.58 4.98
N SER A 276 -3.38 -0.69 4.58
CA SER A 276 -3.14 -1.81 5.48
C SER A 276 -1.64 -2.13 5.55
N LEU A 277 -1.03 -1.99 6.71
CA LEU A 277 0.40 -2.28 6.90
C LEU A 277 0.60 -3.67 7.50
N LEU A 278 1.45 -4.45 6.86
CA LEU A 278 2.00 -5.70 7.36
C LEU A 278 3.35 -5.42 8.04
N ILE A 279 3.49 -5.87 9.29
CA ILE A 279 4.71 -5.68 10.09
C ILE A 279 5.16 -7.03 10.62
N THR A 280 6.43 -7.35 10.49
CA THR A 280 7.05 -8.42 11.27
C THR A 280 7.96 -7.83 12.33
N ALA A 281 7.94 -8.40 13.53
CA ALA A 281 8.74 -7.91 14.63
C ALA A 281 9.16 -9.02 15.58
N GLY A 282 10.28 -8.84 16.27
CA GLY A 282 10.71 -9.73 17.34
C GLY A 282 9.60 -9.89 18.39
N ALA A 283 9.30 -11.13 18.82
CA ALA A 283 8.17 -11.45 19.70
C ALA A 283 8.10 -10.56 20.96
N ALA A 284 9.24 -10.24 21.56
CA ALA A 284 9.32 -9.39 22.75
C ALA A 284 8.88 -7.93 22.50
N PHE A 285 8.92 -7.46 21.23
CA PHE A 285 8.55 -6.09 20.87
C PHE A 285 7.09 -5.96 20.42
N VAL A 286 6.45 -7.05 19.99
CA VAL A 286 5.06 -7.06 19.48
C VAL A 286 4.09 -6.34 20.42
N PRO A 287 4.04 -6.60 21.74
CA PRO A 287 3.10 -5.91 22.62
C PRO A 287 3.37 -4.39 22.72
N LYS A 288 4.61 -3.97 22.56
CA LYS A 288 4.98 -2.55 22.59
C LYS A 288 4.56 -1.85 21.30
N ILE A 289 4.70 -2.52 20.14
CA ILE A 289 4.25 -2.00 18.84
C ILE A 289 2.75 -1.82 18.85
N ILE A 290 1.97 -2.85 19.21
CA ILE A 290 0.52 -2.79 19.32
C ILE A 290 0.07 -1.61 20.18
N ARG A 291 0.58 -1.50 21.42
CA ARG A 291 0.23 -0.38 22.32
C ARG A 291 0.57 1.00 21.74
N ARG A 292 1.63 1.13 20.95
CA ARG A 292 1.96 2.41 20.32
C ARG A 292 1.01 2.75 19.17
N LEU A 293 0.68 1.78 18.34
CA LEU A 293 -0.30 1.94 17.27
C LEU A 293 -1.68 2.32 17.85
N GLU A 294 -2.14 1.61 18.88
CA GLU A 294 -3.40 1.91 19.57
C GLU A 294 -3.43 3.34 20.15
N ARG A 295 -2.32 3.80 20.77
CA ARG A 295 -2.21 5.17 21.30
C ARG A 295 -2.21 6.23 20.21
N ALA A 296 -1.78 5.90 19.01
CA ALA A 296 -1.87 6.74 17.81
C ALA A 296 -3.25 6.66 17.14
N GLY A 297 -4.19 5.87 17.70
CA GLY A 297 -5.52 5.66 17.10
C GLY A 297 -5.53 4.70 15.90
N ILE A 298 -4.44 3.95 15.70
CA ILE A 298 -4.30 3.00 14.58
C ILE A 298 -4.66 1.60 15.08
N PRO A 299 -5.82 1.04 14.67
CA PRO A 299 -6.19 -0.32 15.02
C PRO A 299 -5.18 -1.33 14.47
N ALA A 300 -4.70 -2.26 15.30
CA ALA A 300 -3.75 -3.28 14.88
C ALA A 300 -3.96 -4.59 15.62
N SER A 301 -3.70 -5.71 14.96
CA SER A 301 -3.80 -7.03 15.56
C SER A 301 -2.62 -7.93 15.17
N VAL A 302 -2.28 -8.85 16.07
CA VAL A 302 -1.31 -9.91 15.80
C VAL A 302 -2.04 -11.02 15.07
N ILE A 303 -1.68 -11.27 13.82
CA ILE A 303 -2.42 -12.18 12.94
C ILE A 303 -1.70 -13.50 12.70
N GLY A 304 -0.45 -13.66 13.16
CA GLY A 304 0.32 -14.88 12.90
C GLY A 304 1.76 -14.82 13.35
N THR A 305 2.54 -15.76 12.86
CA THR A 305 3.95 -15.93 13.23
C THR A 305 4.78 -16.36 12.02
N VAL A 306 6.01 -15.85 11.95
CA VAL A 306 7.01 -16.29 10.95
C VAL A 306 7.63 -17.61 11.40
N THR A 307 7.72 -18.58 10.49
CA THR A 307 8.24 -19.94 10.74
C THR A 307 9.50 -20.20 9.95
N LYS A 308 10.23 -21.28 10.31
CA LYS A 308 11.52 -21.59 9.70
C LYS A 308 11.41 -22.24 8.31
N ASP A 309 10.36 -23.05 8.05
CA ASP A 309 10.24 -23.81 6.82
C ASP A 309 9.63 -22.94 5.69
N PRO A 310 10.40 -22.52 4.67
CA PRO A 310 9.91 -21.63 3.62
C PRO A 310 8.85 -22.26 2.72
N ARG A 311 8.61 -23.57 2.81
CA ARG A 311 7.54 -24.26 2.07
C ARG A 311 6.19 -24.16 2.80
N LYS A 312 6.19 -23.81 4.09
CA LYS A 312 4.98 -23.68 4.92
C LYS A 312 4.57 -22.22 5.02
N ARG A 313 3.86 -21.73 4.00
CA ARG A 313 3.29 -20.37 3.94
C ARG A 313 1.80 -20.52 3.82
N THR A 314 1.08 -20.42 4.94
CA THR A 314 -0.34 -20.75 5.02
C THR A 314 -1.16 -19.73 5.78
N MET A 315 -2.42 -19.59 5.37
CA MET A 315 -3.46 -18.86 6.11
C MET A 315 -4.58 -19.83 6.48
N ARG A 316 -4.93 -19.86 7.77
CA ARG A 316 -6.17 -20.50 8.24
C ARG A 316 -7.29 -19.49 8.08
N ARG A 317 -8.27 -19.85 7.25
CA ARG A 317 -9.48 -19.06 6.98
C ARG A 317 -10.45 -19.14 8.16
N ARG A 318 -11.46 -18.25 8.17
CA ARG A 318 -12.52 -18.23 9.21
C ARG A 318 -13.37 -19.48 9.24
N ASP A 319 -13.57 -20.13 8.09
CA ASP A 319 -14.29 -21.40 7.97
C ASP A 319 -13.46 -22.62 8.40
N GLY A 320 -12.22 -22.40 8.86
CA GLY A 320 -11.28 -23.44 9.28
C GLY A 320 -10.44 -24.03 8.17
N SER A 321 -10.72 -23.73 6.90
CA SER A 321 -9.89 -24.17 5.77
C SER A 321 -8.48 -23.58 5.85
N VAL A 322 -7.51 -24.25 5.27
CA VAL A 322 -6.11 -23.78 5.19
C VAL A 322 -5.75 -23.59 3.74
N VAL A 323 -5.38 -22.36 3.39
CA VAL A 323 -4.97 -21.97 2.03
C VAL A 323 -3.50 -21.56 2.00
N PRO A 324 -2.78 -21.75 0.88
CA PRO A 324 -1.44 -21.21 0.75
C PRO A 324 -1.47 -19.69 0.68
N LEU A 325 -0.43 -19.03 1.23
CA LEU A 325 -0.16 -17.64 0.93
C LEU A 325 0.36 -17.58 -0.52
N ALA A 326 -0.36 -16.86 -1.36
CA ALA A 326 -0.02 -16.69 -2.77
C ALA A 326 -0.60 -15.37 -3.30
N ILE A 327 0.04 -14.79 -4.30
CA ILE A 327 -0.51 -13.64 -5.01
C ILE A 327 -1.72 -14.13 -5.82
N PRO A 328 -2.90 -13.53 -5.66
CA PRO A 328 -4.09 -13.87 -6.45
C PRO A 328 -3.81 -13.70 -7.95
N LYS A 329 -4.33 -14.60 -8.78
CA LYS A 329 -4.22 -14.47 -10.26
C LYS A 329 -4.85 -13.19 -10.81
N GLN A 330 -5.88 -12.72 -10.14
CA GLN A 330 -6.56 -11.46 -10.42
C GLN A 330 -7.07 -10.91 -9.11
N ASP A 331 -6.84 -9.62 -8.88
CA ASP A 331 -7.40 -8.94 -7.73
C ASP A 331 -8.93 -8.80 -7.91
N PRO A 332 -9.74 -9.25 -6.93
CA PRO A 332 -11.20 -9.23 -7.02
C PRO A 332 -11.80 -7.80 -7.03
N PHE A 333 -11.02 -6.77 -6.72
CA PHE A 333 -11.42 -5.38 -6.84
C PHE A 333 -11.75 -5.01 -8.29
N TRP A 334 -10.91 -5.39 -9.25
CA TRP A 334 -11.03 -4.94 -10.64
C TRP A 334 -12.34 -5.33 -11.32
N PRO A 335 -12.84 -6.58 -11.23
CA PRO A 335 -14.16 -6.93 -11.75
C PRO A 335 -15.29 -6.09 -11.15
N ALA A 336 -15.24 -5.81 -9.84
CA ALA A 336 -16.24 -4.99 -9.16
C ALA A 336 -16.12 -3.51 -9.56
N PHE A 337 -14.91 -3.01 -9.76
CA PHE A 337 -14.63 -1.66 -10.20
C PHE A 337 -15.22 -1.40 -11.59
N PHE A 338 -14.95 -2.28 -12.56
CA PHE A 338 -15.36 -2.07 -13.97
C PHE A 338 -16.78 -2.49 -14.28
N LYS A 339 -17.47 -3.16 -13.37
CA LYS A 339 -18.87 -3.59 -13.57
C LYS A 339 -19.76 -2.42 -13.99
N GLY A 340 -20.28 -2.43 -15.23
CA GLY A 340 -21.17 -1.39 -15.77
C GLY A 340 -20.50 -0.05 -16.08
N LEU A 341 -19.17 0.01 -16.13
CA LEU A 341 -18.42 1.11 -16.73
C LEU A 341 -18.13 0.74 -18.20
N SER A 342 -18.49 1.63 -19.15
CA SER A 342 -18.00 1.53 -20.53
C SER A 342 -16.53 1.97 -20.50
N LEU A 343 -15.63 1.06 -20.87
CA LEU A 343 -14.21 1.34 -21.09
C LEU A 343 -13.98 1.89 -22.48
#